data_abb0d1c74ddb8e699fc4a310396b0f40
#
_entry.id   abb0d1c74ddb8e699fc4a310396b0f40
#
_cell.length_a   1.000
_cell.length_b   1.000
_cell.length_c   1.000
_cell.angle_alpha   90.00
_cell.angle_beta   90.00
_cell.angle_gamma   90.00
#
_symmetry.space_group_name_H-M   'P 1'
#
loop_
_entity.id
_entity.type
_entity.pdbx_description
1 polymer ?
#
loop_
_entity_poly.entity_id
_entity_poly.type
_entity_poly.pdbx_seq_one_letter_code
_entity_poly.pdbx_strand_id
1 'polypeptide(L)'
;MNCKNIKYPILFSFLFFAGSIQGGYAQEASDVETGPDIQQASFTPPFDFPIVFSGNFGEIRSNHFHGGLDFKTGGAIGKPVHALADGHISRIRVTHGSGYVLDVDYDNGYSTINRHLSAFVGDIARRVKDLQYEQESWEVEITPEPGEYPVKAGQVIALSGNTGYSFGPHLHLDMIE
;
A
#
# COMPACT_ATOMS: atom_id res chain seq x y z
N MET A 1 51.53 10.60 -60.13
CA MET A 1 50.91 11.76 -60.75
C MET A 1 50.61 12.79 -59.67
N ASN A 2 51.24 13.95 -59.84
CA ASN A 2 51.20 15.14 -58.97
C ASN A 2 49.82 15.78 -58.83
N CYS A 3 49.55 16.33 -57.66
CA CYS A 3 48.93 17.67 -57.48
C CYS A 3 48.99 17.97 -55.96
N LYS A 4 49.91 18.75 -55.59
CA LYS A 4 50.08 20.19 -55.32
C LYS A 4 49.15 20.73 -54.23
N ASN A 5 49.83 21.14 -53.14
CA ASN A 5 49.52 22.01 -52.02
C ASN A 5 48.82 23.33 -52.44
N ILE A 6 47.80 23.73 -51.68
CA ILE A 6 47.45 25.14 -51.53
C ILE A 6 47.18 25.39 -50.02
N LYS A 7 48.06 26.18 -49.41
CA LYS A 7 47.89 26.79 -48.06
C LYS A 7 47.17 28.14 -48.24
N TYR A 8 46.07 28.37 -47.50
CA TYR A 8 45.65 29.71 -47.15
C TYR A 8 45.37 29.81 -45.65
N PRO A 9 45.94 30.81 -44.93
CA PRO A 9 45.57 31.09 -43.60
C PRO A 9 44.39 32.04 -43.58
N ILE A 10 43.26 31.62 -43.07
CA ILE A 10 42.14 32.53 -42.80
C ILE A 10 42.23 32.93 -41.31
N LEU A 11 42.60 34.17 -41.14
CA LEU A 11 42.60 34.84 -39.86
C LEU A 11 41.14 35.19 -39.51
N PHE A 12 40.52 34.50 -38.56
CA PHE A 12 39.23 34.87 -38.04
C PHE A 12 39.41 35.65 -36.74
N SER A 13 39.14 36.95 -36.86
CA SER A 13 39.03 37.90 -35.76
C SER A 13 37.80 37.59 -34.94
N PHE A 14 37.97 37.12 -33.69
CA PHE A 14 36.85 36.97 -32.78
C PHE A 14 36.55 38.32 -32.13
N LEU A 15 35.48 38.96 -32.57
CA LEU A 15 34.84 40.04 -31.80
C LEU A 15 34.05 39.40 -30.64
N PHE A 16 34.53 39.61 -29.42
CA PHE A 16 33.78 39.32 -28.21
C PHE A 16 32.61 40.33 -28.09
N PHE A 17 31.39 39.87 -28.39
CA PHE A 17 30.18 40.58 -28.02
C PHE A 17 29.73 40.04 -26.65
N ALA A 18 30.02 40.78 -25.58
CA ALA A 18 29.47 40.51 -24.26
C ALA A 18 28.01 40.96 -24.23
N GLY A 19 27.14 40.04 -24.63
CA GLY A 19 25.70 40.20 -24.46
C GLY A 19 25.28 39.50 -23.20
N SER A 20 24.95 40.24 -22.14
CA SER A 20 24.32 39.74 -20.93
C SER A 20 22.91 39.24 -21.27
N ILE A 21 22.74 37.95 -21.48
CA ILE A 21 21.41 37.33 -21.55
C ILE A 21 21.03 36.96 -20.11
N GLN A 22 20.39 37.89 -19.42
CA GLN A 22 19.58 37.53 -18.24
C GLN A 22 18.28 36.90 -18.74
N GLY A 23 18.34 35.64 -19.14
CA GLY A 23 17.19 34.80 -19.31
C GLY A 23 16.78 34.26 -17.96
N GLY A 24 15.90 34.97 -17.26
CA GLY A 24 15.18 34.39 -16.13
C GLY A 24 14.33 33.24 -16.62
N TYR A 25 14.80 32.01 -16.42
CA TYR A 25 13.90 30.85 -16.43
C TYR A 25 13.07 30.95 -15.16
N ALA A 26 11.92 31.62 -15.25
CA ALA A 26 10.85 31.41 -14.31
C ALA A 26 10.43 29.95 -14.52
N GLN A 27 10.91 29.08 -13.65
CA GLN A 27 10.38 27.74 -13.51
C GLN A 27 8.99 27.94 -12.94
N GLU A 28 7.97 27.91 -13.81
CA GLU A 28 6.60 27.71 -13.36
C GLU A 28 6.63 26.39 -12.61
N ALA A 29 6.62 26.48 -11.27
CA ALA A 29 6.28 25.35 -10.43
C ALA A 29 4.85 25.00 -10.87
N SER A 30 4.72 23.95 -11.69
CA SER A 30 3.43 23.31 -11.91
C SER A 30 2.92 22.98 -10.50
N ASP A 31 1.75 23.49 -10.16
CA ASP A 31 1.00 23.06 -8.98
C ASP A 31 0.76 21.56 -9.14
N VAL A 32 1.68 20.76 -8.65
CA VAL A 32 1.44 19.37 -8.37
C VAL A 32 0.37 19.42 -7.28
N GLU A 33 -0.88 19.11 -7.63
CA GLU A 33 -1.88 18.79 -6.63
C GLU A 33 -1.23 17.74 -5.73
N THR A 34 -0.72 18.20 -4.59
CA THR A 34 -0.30 17.31 -3.53
C THR A 34 -1.58 16.65 -3.05
N GLY A 35 -1.70 15.34 -3.29
CA GLY A 35 -2.75 14.52 -2.67
C GLY A 35 -2.83 14.80 -1.17
N PRO A 36 -3.84 14.31 -0.47
CA PRO A 36 -4.04 14.59 0.95
C PRO A 36 -2.71 14.43 1.68
N ASP A 37 -2.34 15.46 2.46
CA ASP A 37 -1.03 15.53 3.11
C ASP A 37 -0.84 14.34 4.05
N ILE A 38 -0.13 13.31 3.58
CA ILE A 38 0.17 12.08 4.33
C ILE A 38 0.79 12.40 5.70
N GLN A 39 1.44 13.56 5.84
CA GLN A 39 2.04 14.00 7.09
C GLN A 39 1.01 14.38 8.16
N GLN A 40 -0.25 14.64 7.78
CA GLN A 40 -1.34 14.95 8.71
C GLN A 40 -2.22 13.74 9.05
N ALA A 41 -2.12 12.63 8.30
CA ALA A 41 -2.87 11.42 8.60
C ALA A 41 -2.28 10.75 9.86
N SER A 42 -3.04 10.73 10.94
CA SER A 42 -2.65 10.00 12.15
C SER A 42 -3.17 8.56 12.08
N PHE A 43 -2.25 7.60 12.20
CA PHE A 43 -2.58 6.18 12.21
C PHE A 43 -2.17 5.53 13.54
N THR A 44 -3.06 4.69 14.06
CA THR A 44 -2.74 3.78 15.16
C THR A 44 -1.99 2.56 14.63
N PRO A 45 -0.96 2.04 15.31
CA PRO A 45 -0.29 0.82 14.88
C PRO A 45 -1.25 -0.38 14.81
N PRO A 46 -1.05 -1.32 13.85
CA PRO A 46 -1.88 -2.52 13.73
C PRO A 46 -1.71 -3.51 14.90
N PHE A 47 -0.69 -3.33 15.73
CA PHE A 47 -0.38 -4.17 16.90
C PHE A 47 0.04 -3.32 18.09
N ASP A 48 -0.14 -3.86 19.30
CA ASP A 48 0.24 -3.26 20.59
C ASP A 48 1.68 -3.63 21.05
N PHE A 49 2.45 -4.31 20.18
CA PHE A 49 3.84 -4.69 20.41
C PHE A 49 4.78 -4.05 19.38
N PRO A 50 6.11 -4.04 19.60
CA PRO A 50 7.07 -3.44 18.68
C PRO A 50 6.96 -3.99 17.26
N ILE A 51 6.80 -3.10 16.28
CA ILE A 51 6.64 -3.44 14.88
C ILE A 51 7.97 -3.88 14.28
N VAL A 52 7.97 -5.05 13.63
CA VAL A 52 9.10 -5.58 12.85
C VAL A 52 8.55 -6.10 11.53
N PHE A 53 9.14 -5.70 10.42
CA PHE A 53 8.74 -6.16 9.10
C PHE A 53 9.48 -7.45 8.70
N SER A 54 8.79 -8.30 7.94
CA SER A 54 9.35 -9.46 7.23
C SER A 54 9.32 -9.29 5.72
N GLY A 55 8.56 -8.33 5.21
CA GLY A 55 8.46 -7.96 3.81
C GLY A 55 8.14 -6.48 3.66
N ASN A 56 8.79 -5.83 2.68
CA ASN A 56 8.61 -4.42 2.39
C ASN A 56 7.78 -4.23 1.12
N PHE A 57 7.14 -3.07 1.00
CA PHE A 57 6.47 -2.68 -0.24
C PHE A 57 7.46 -2.66 -1.42
N GLY A 58 7.02 -3.17 -2.58
CA GLY A 58 7.81 -3.18 -3.80
C GLY A 58 8.89 -4.27 -3.86
N GLU A 59 9.03 -5.14 -2.86
CA GLU A 59 9.93 -6.29 -2.95
C GLU A 59 9.58 -7.19 -4.14
N ILE A 60 10.63 -7.67 -4.85
CA ILE A 60 10.46 -8.64 -5.94
C ILE A 60 10.11 -10.00 -5.33
N ARG A 61 8.98 -10.54 -5.71
CA ARG A 61 8.55 -11.90 -5.44
C ARG A 61 8.69 -12.75 -6.71
N SER A 62 8.47 -14.04 -6.64
CA SER A 62 8.67 -14.95 -7.78
C SER A 62 7.85 -14.62 -9.03
N ASN A 63 6.68 -13.98 -8.88
CA ASN A 63 5.73 -13.70 -9.96
C ASN A 63 5.05 -12.33 -9.88
N HIS A 64 5.38 -11.51 -8.88
CA HIS A 64 4.79 -10.18 -8.69
C HIS A 64 5.69 -9.29 -7.81
N PHE A 65 5.38 -8.01 -7.72
CA PHE A 65 5.90 -7.12 -6.69
C PHE A 65 5.03 -7.19 -5.45
N HIS A 66 5.66 -7.14 -4.27
CA HIS A 66 4.94 -7.13 -2.99
C HIS A 66 4.14 -5.84 -2.85
N GLY A 67 2.81 -5.95 -2.75
CA GLY A 67 1.88 -4.81 -2.77
C GLY A 67 1.71 -4.10 -1.43
N GLY A 68 2.23 -4.66 -0.32
CA GLY A 68 2.02 -4.16 1.02
C GLY A 68 3.22 -4.31 1.93
N LEU A 69 2.96 -4.33 3.24
CA LEU A 69 3.92 -4.57 4.30
C LEU A 69 3.59 -5.87 5.02
N ASP A 70 4.59 -6.72 5.23
CA ASP A 70 4.44 -7.93 6.05
C ASP A 70 4.93 -7.67 7.48
N PHE A 71 4.02 -7.69 8.44
CA PHE A 71 4.29 -7.48 9.87
C PHE A 71 4.53 -8.81 10.57
N LYS A 72 5.69 -8.97 11.21
CA LYS A 72 6.01 -10.16 12.00
C LYS A 72 5.12 -10.26 13.23
N THR A 73 4.63 -11.47 13.50
CA THR A 73 3.82 -11.80 14.69
C THR A 73 4.55 -12.73 15.68
N GLY A 74 5.89 -12.76 15.60
CA GLY A 74 6.71 -13.62 16.43
C GLY A 74 6.56 -15.13 16.14
N GLY A 75 6.16 -15.50 14.92
CA GLY A 75 5.91 -16.89 14.52
C GLY A 75 4.59 -17.46 15.06
N ALA A 76 3.71 -16.63 15.63
CA ALA A 76 2.43 -17.05 16.19
C ALA A 76 1.24 -16.48 15.42
N ILE A 77 0.17 -17.26 15.31
CA ILE A 77 -1.14 -16.80 14.85
C ILE A 77 -1.95 -16.25 16.05
N GLY A 78 -3.06 -15.56 15.76
CA GLY A 78 -4.02 -15.12 16.79
C GLY A 78 -3.64 -13.83 17.51
N LYS A 79 -2.67 -13.06 17.00
CA LYS A 79 -2.40 -11.72 17.52
C LYS A 79 -3.51 -10.76 17.14
N PRO A 80 -4.05 -9.94 18.06
CA PRO A 80 -5.06 -8.94 17.76
C PRO A 80 -4.53 -7.97 16.70
N VAL A 81 -5.33 -7.75 15.66
CA VAL A 81 -5.08 -6.74 14.60
C VAL A 81 -6.00 -5.57 14.86
N HIS A 82 -5.44 -4.37 14.94
CA HIS A 82 -6.17 -3.15 15.26
C HIS A 82 -6.46 -2.33 13.99
N ALA A 83 -7.64 -1.65 13.96
CA ALA A 83 -7.92 -0.64 12.98
C ALA A 83 -6.96 0.55 13.12
N LEU A 84 -6.45 1.05 11.99
CA LEU A 84 -5.45 2.11 11.99
C LEU A 84 -6.04 3.50 12.26
N ALA A 85 -7.32 3.70 11.94
CA ALA A 85 -8.06 4.94 12.16
C ALA A 85 -9.56 4.64 12.35
N ASP A 86 -10.36 5.66 12.58
CA ASP A 86 -11.82 5.58 12.55
C ASP A 86 -12.31 5.33 11.13
N GLY A 87 -13.35 4.51 10.96
CA GLY A 87 -13.88 4.13 9.65
C GLY A 87 -14.88 2.99 9.73
N HIS A 88 -14.92 2.14 8.72
CA HIS A 88 -15.81 0.97 8.66
C HIS A 88 -15.22 -0.17 7.85
N ILE A 89 -15.69 -1.39 8.11
CA ILE A 89 -15.36 -2.56 7.29
C ILE A 89 -16.12 -2.43 5.98
N SER A 90 -15.39 -2.38 4.87
CA SER A 90 -15.96 -2.23 3.52
C SER A 90 -16.07 -3.54 2.75
N ARG A 91 -15.27 -4.55 3.11
CA ARG A 91 -15.30 -5.84 2.43
C ARG A 91 -14.72 -6.95 3.30
N ILE A 92 -15.34 -8.12 3.25
CA ILE A 92 -14.92 -9.31 3.99
C ILE A 92 -14.81 -10.46 2.99
N ARG A 93 -13.66 -11.14 2.96
CA ARG A 93 -13.43 -12.23 2.01
C ARG A 93 -12.75 -13.42 2.68
N VAL A 94 -13.08 -14.61 2.18
CA VAL A 94 -12.31 -15.83 2.41
C VAL A 94 -11.96 -16.40 1.05
N THR A 95 -10.67 -16.50 0.75
CA THR A 95 -10.18 -16.97 -0.56
C THR A 95 -9.04 -17.97 -0.39
N HIS A 96 -8.84 -18.86 -1.36
CA HIS A 96 -7.70 -19.80 -1.34
C HIS A 96 -6.36 -19.07 -1.38
N GLY A 97 -6.25 -17.96 -2.13
CA GLY A 97 -5.01 -17.23 -2.31
C GLY A 97 -4.60 -16.41 -1.10
N SER A 98 -5.50 -15.55 -0.64
CA SER A 98 -5.20 -14.58 0.44
C SER A 98 -5.66 -15.03 1.83
N GLY A 99 -6.37 -16.16 1.92
CA GLY A 99 -6.96 -16.65 3.17
C GLY A 99 -8.12 -15.76 3.63
N TYR A 100 -8.21 -15.50 4.92
CA TYR A 100 -9.16 -14.55 5.49
C TYR A 100 -8.65 -13.12 5.27
N VAL A 101 -9.51 -12.28 4.68
CA VAL A 101 -9.18 -10.92 4.25
C VAL A 101 -10.24 -9.95 4.75
N LEU A 102 -9.78 -8.82 5.30
CA LEU A 102 -10.64 -7.76 5.79
C LEU A 102 -10.19 -6.42 5.20
N ASP A 103 -11.08 -5.79 4.44
CA ASP A 103 -10.85 -4.46 3.89
C ASP A 103 -11.55 -3.43 4.80
N VAL A 104 -10.85 -2.34 5.08
CA VAL A 104 -11.33 -1.27 5.97
C VAL A 104 -11.14 0.06 5.28
N ASP A 105 -12.20 0.82 5.15
CA ASP A 105 -12.18 2.19 4.65
C ASP A 105 -12.22 3.16 5.82
N TYR A 106 -11.29 4.11 5.86
CA TYR A 106 -11.13 5.06 6.94
C TYR A 106 -11.68 6.44 6.57
N ASP A 107 -12.16 7.15 7.58
CA ASP A 107 -12.73 8.49 7.43
C ASP A 107 -11.71 9.54 6.94
N ASN A 108 -10.41 9.22 6.98
CA ASN A 108 -9.32 10.06 6.50
C ASN A 108 -8.97 9.87 5.01
N GLY A 109 -9.77 9.08 4.27
CA GLY A 109 -9.60 8.85 2.83
C GLY A 109 -8.67 7.68 2.46
N TYR A 110 -8.10 6.99 3.45
CA TYR A 110 -7.28 5.80 3.23
C TYR A 110 -8.08 4.52 3.43
N SER A 111 -7.63 3.44 2.82
CA SER A 111 -8.16 2.09 3.03
C SER A 111 -7.03 1.12 3.33
N THR A 112 -7.34 0.04 4.06
CA THR A 112 -6.41 -1.07 4.25
C THR A 112 -7.03 -2.40 3.84
N ILE A 113 -6.18 -3.28 3.28
CA ILE A 113 -6.51 -4.68 3.04
C ILE A 113 -5.62 -5.53 3.95
N ASN A 114 -6.24 -6.20 4.90
CA ASN A 114 -5.59 -7.05 5.89
C ASN A 114 -5.73 -8.51 5.46
N ARG A 115 -4.62 -9.21 5.17
CA ARG A 115 -4.62 -10.57 4.61
C ARG A 115 -4.00 -11.59 5.55
N HIS A 116 -4.18 -12.87 5.20
CA HIS A 116 -3.66 -14.04 5.90
C HIS A 116 -4.15 -14.17 7.34
N LEU A 117 -5.30 -13.55 7.67
CA LEU A 117 -5.89 -13.57 9.00
C LEU A 117 -6.26 -14.99 9.42
N SER A 118 -6.32 -15.27 10.72
CA SER A 118 -6.76 -16.56 11.26
C SER A 118 -8.23 -16.57 11.65
N ALA A 119 -8.78 -15.40 11.99
CA ALA A 119 -10.17 -15.25 12.36
C ALA A 119 -10.65 -13.80 12.22
N PHE A 120 -11.92 -13.64 11.92
CA PHE A 120 -12.67 -12.42 12.14
C PHE A 120 -13.20 -12.38 13.57
N VAL A 121 -13.59 -11.20 14.05
CA VAL A 121 -14.14 -11.01 15.41
C VAL A 121 -15.63 -10.68 15.39
N GLY A 122 -16.31 -10.90 16.50
CA GLY A 122 -17.70 -10.51 16.71
C GLY A 122 -18.68 -11.11 15.70
N ASP A 123 -19.60 -10.28 15.23
CA ASP A 123 -20.67 -10.70 14.32
C ASP A 123 -20.18 -11.06 12.92
N ILE A 124 -19.08 -10.49 12.48
CA ILE A 124 -18.44 -10.83 11.18
C ILE A 124 -18.08 -12.31 11.14
N ALA A 125 -17.48 -12.84 12.21
CA ALA A 125 -17.09 -14.26 12.26
C ALA A 125 -18.30 -15.20 12.09
N ARG A 126 -19.42 -14.85 12.71
CA ARG A 126 -20.67 -15.61 12.60
C ARG A 126 -21.23 -15.51 11.18
N ARG A 127 -21.37 -14.29 10.66
CA ARG A 127 -21.93 -14.06 9.31
C ARG A 127 -21.15 -14.79 8.21
N VAL A 128 -19.80 -14.75 8.28
CA VAL A 128 -18.95 -15.49 7.33
C VAL A 128 -19.22 -17.00 7.42
N LYS A 129 -19.27 -17.54 8.63
CA LYS A 129 -19.53 -18.97 8.86
C LYS A 129 -20.91 -19.38 8.34
N ASP A 130 -21.95 -18.59 8.62
CA ASP A 130 -23.31 -18.86 8.17
C ASP A 130 -23.38 -18.86 6.63
N LEU A 131 -22.74 -17.88 5.98
CA LEU A 131 -22.68 -17.79 4.52
C LEU A 131 -21.91 -18.96 3.89
N GLN A 132 -20.80 -19.40 4.51
CA GLN A 132 -20.05 -20.58 4.05
C GLN A 132 -20.91 -21.85 4.08
N TYR A 133 -21.73 -22.03 5.11
CA TYR A 133 -22.66 -23.16 5.18
C TYR A 133 -23.82 -23.02 4.20
N GLU A 134 -24.38 -21.82 4.04
CA GLU A 134 -25.46 -21.56 3.08
C GLU A 134 -25.04 -21.82 1.63
N GLN A 135 -23.82 -21.39 1.27
CA GLN A 135 -23.28 -21.56 -0.08
C GLN A 135 -22.56 -22.90 -0.29
N GLU A 136 -22.41 -23.70 0.77
CA GLU A 136 -21.59 -24.94 0.75
C GLU A 136 -20.18 -24.67 0.18
N SER A 137 -19.62 -23.49 0.48
CA SER A 137 -18.36 -23.01 -0.08
C SER A 137 -17.41 -22.52 1.01
N TRP A 138 -16.12 -22.86 0.88
CA TRP A 138 -15.05 -22.24 1.67
C TRP A 138 -14.87 -20.76 1.31
N GLU A 139 -14.89 -20.46 0.00
CA GLU A 139 -14.72 -19.09 -0.49
C GLU A 139 -16.03 -18.35 -0.42
N VAL A 140 -16.00 -17.19 0.23
CA VAL A 140 -17.14 -16.29 0.36
C VAL A 140 -16.67 -14.84 0.29
N GLU A 141 -17.58 -13.99 -0.15
CA GLU A 141 -17.39 -12.55 -0.17
C GLU A 141 -18.64 -11.84 0.35
N ILE A 142 -18.43 -10.88 1.23
CA ILE A 142 -19.48 -10.04 1.79
C ILE A 142 -19.03 -8.58 1.58
N THR A 143 -19.90 -7.79 0.95
CA THR A 143 -19.78 -6.34 0.90
C THR A 143 -20.84 -5.76 1.82
N PRO A 144 -20.47 -5.30 3.03
CA PRO A 144 -21.42 -4.68 3.96
C PRO A 144 -21.97 -3.38 3.39
N GLU A 145 -23.15 -2.97 3.87
CA GLU A 145 -23.64 -1.62 3.62
C GLU A 145 -22.72 -0.59 4.28
N PRO A 146 -22.55 0.60 3.68
CA PRO A 146 -21.71 1.65 4.26
C PRO A 146 -22.10 1.94 5.73
N GLY A 147 -21.14 1.80 6.64
CA GLY A 147 -21.33 2.01 8.07
C GLY A 147 -22.01 0.85 8.84
N GLU A 148 -22.25 -0.31 8.20
CA GLU A 148 -22.83 -1.49 8.89
C GLU A 148 -21.89 -2.03 9.99
N TYR A 149 -20.57 -1.99 9.75
CA TYR A 149 -19.54 -2.38 10.71
C TYR A 149 -18.57 -1.21 10.98
N PRO A 150 -18.98 -0.23 11.80
CA PRO A 150 -18.08 0.88 12.14
C PRO A 150 -16.93 0.39 13.02
N VAL A 151 -15.75 0.99 12.83
CA VAL A 151 -14.56 0.72 13.63
C VAL A 151 -13.95 2.00 14.17
N LYS A 152 -13.28 1.90 15.31
CA LYS A 152 -12.52 2.99 15.91
C LYS A 152 -11.02 2.70 15.85
N ALA A 153 -10.22 3.75 15.76
CA ALA A 153 -8.76 3.65 15.87
C ALA A 153 -8.36 2.79 17.08
N GLY A 154 -7.49 1.80 16.88
CA GLY A 154 -7.08 0.87 17.91
C GLY A 154 -8.08 -0.24 18.29
N GLN A 155 -9.27 -0.26 17.69
CA GLN A 155 -10.22 -1.36 17.89
C GLN A 155 -9.69 -2.65 17.27
N VAL A 156 -9.82 -3.78 17.98
CA VAL A 156 -9.51 -5.11 17.43
C VAL A 156 -10.55 -5.47 16.36
N ILE A 157 -10.07 -5.70 15.12
CA ILE A 157 -10.92 -6.00 13.95
C ILE A 157 -10.77 -7.44 13.47
N ALA A 158 -9.64 -8.09 13.75
CA ALA A 158 -9.33 -9.46 13.35
C ALA A 158 -8.19 -10.05 14.18
N LEU A 159 -7.86 -11.32 13.91
CA LEU A 159 -6.69 -11.99 14.47
C LEU A 159 -5.71 -12.34 13.34
N SER A 160 -4.42 -12.04 13.53
CA SER A 160 -3.36 -12.38 12.58
C SER A 160 -3.24 -13.88 12.38
N GLY A 161 -2.76 -14.31 11.21
CA GLY A 161 -2.76 -15.72 10.90
C GLY A 161 -1.67 -16.17 9.95
N ASN A 162 -2.00 -17.24 9.22
CA ASN A 162 -1.16 -17.88 8.20
C ASN A 162 -2.04 -18.57 7.15
N THR A 163 -3.23 -18.01 6.86
CA THR A 163 -4.18 -18.61 5.90
C THR A 163 -3.87 -18.17 4.48
N GLY A 164 -4.31 -18.97 3.50
CA GLY A 164 -3.99 -18.72 2.08
C GLY A 164 -2.53 -19.06 1.74
N TYR A 165 -2.00 -18.44 0.68
CA TYR A 165 -0.60 -18.62 0.27
C TYR A 165 0.34 -17.78 1.16
N SER A 166 0.70 -18.33 2.30
CA SER A 166 1.59 -17.71 3.29
C SER A 166 2.65 -18.71 3.76
N PHE A 167 3.90 -18.24 3.90
CA PHE A 167 5.03 -19.07 4.31
C PHE A 167 5.30 -19.07 5.83
N GLY A 168 4.45 -18.42 6.61
CA GLY A 168 4.57 -18.36 8.06
C GLY A 168 3.67 -17.28 8.66
N PRO A 169 3.39 -17.33 9.98
CA PRO A 169 2.50 -16.38 10.64
C PRO A 169 2.99 -14.93 10.50
N HIS A 170 2.15 -14.10 9.90
CA HIS A 170 2.35 -12.66 9.74
C HIS A 170 1.00 -11.95 9.46
N LEU A 171 1.00 -10.63 9.46
CA LEU A 171 -0.05 -9.81 8.86
C LEU A 171 0.50 -9.19 7.59
N HIS A 172 -0.13 -9.44 6.46
CA HIS A 172 0.07 -8.65 5.25
C HIS A 172 -0.95 -7.52 5.22
N LEU A 173 -0.47 -6.29 5.07
CA LEU A 173 -1.31 -5.09 5.04
C LEU A 173 -0.95 -4.26 3.81
N ASP A 174 -1.91 -4.11 2.89
CA ASP A 174 -1.86 -3.09 1.85
C ASP A 174 -2.50 -1.80 2.38
N MET A 175 -1.94 -0.65 2.02
CA MET A 175 -2.54 0.67 2.24
C MET A 175 -2.81 1.31 0.88
N ILE A 176 -4.01 1.84 0.72
CA ILE A 176 -4.53 2.43 -0.51
C ILE A 176 -5.08 3.81 -0.18
N GLU A 177 -4.83 4.76 -1.06
CA GLU A 177 -5.39 6.13 -1.07
C GLU A 177 -6.53 6.23 -2.08
#